data_f60902306b312a204995df3dcbe6ea53
#
_entry.id   f60902306b312a204995df3dcbe6ea53
#
_cell.length_a   1.000
_cell.length_b   1.000
_cell.length_c   1.000
_cell.angle_alpha   90.00
_cell.angle_beta   90.00
_cell.angle_gamma   90.00
#
_symmetry.space_group_name_H-M   'P 1'
#
loop_
_entity.id
_entity.type
_entity.pdbx_description
1 polymer ?
#
loop_
_entity_poly.entity_id
_entity_poly.type
_entity_poly.pdbx_seq_one_letter_code
_entity_poly.pdbx_strand_id
1 'polypeptide(L)'
;RSSKMQELIVNIAPNLTSKLPDFYKALGDTMLMVLWSGLISFVFGLLLGVVLTVTKPNGILENKVVYQILDKLVSLFRSIPFIILLTWVMPITRALVGTVLYVRGAIVPLVFGSVPFFTRQVESALAELDGGLIEAALSMGSSPLEIIFRVYLKESIAAIARGTTITIVS
;
A
#
# COMPACT_ATOMS: atom_id res chain seq x y z
N ARG A 1 -20.29 28.10 -31.71
CA ARG A 1 -19.59 26.81 -31.75
C ARG A 1 -19.76 26.02 -30.44
N SER A 2 -19.80 26.68 -29.29
CA SER A 2 -19.97 26.06 -27.98
C SER A 2 -21.36 25.42 -27.78
N SER A 3 -22.44 26.06 -28.28
CA SER A 3 -23.80 25.57 -28.10
C SER A 3 -24.09 24.26 -28.83
N LYS A 4 -23.59 24.10 -30.05
CA LYS A 4 -23.76 22.87 -30.84
C LYS A 4 -23.05 21.67 -30.24
N MET A 5 -21.92 21.90 -29.61
CA MET A 5 -21.16 20.85 -28.92
C MET A 5 -21.87 20.42 -27.65
N GLN A 6 -22.46 21.36 -26.92
CA GLN A 6 -23.30 21.07 -25.75
C GLN A 6 -24.57 20.31 -26.13
N GLU A 7 -25.25 20.69 -27.22
CA GLU A 7 -26.42 19.97 -27.74
C GLU A 7 -26.06 18.56 -28.20
N LEU A 8 -24.91 18.37 -28.83
CA LEU A 8 -24.42 17.04 -29.23
C LEU A 8 -24.15 16.16 -28.03
N ILE A 9 -23.50 16.70 -26.98
CA ILE A 9 -23.21 15.96 -25.75
C ILE A 9 -24.50 15.58 -25.02
N VAL A 10 -25.47 16.47 -24.96
CA VAL A 10 -26.80 16.22 -24.35
C VAL A 10 -27.58 15.15 -25.12
N ASN A 11 -27.47 15.12 -26.45
CA ASN A 11 -28.16 14.13 -27.28
C ASN A 11 -27.50 12.74 -27.30
N ILE A 12 -26.16 12.70 -27.20
CA ILE A 12 -25.38 11.44 -27.19
C ILE A 12 -25.34 10.81 -25.80
N ALA A 13 -25.32 11.63 -24.76
CA ALA A 13 -25.24 11.15 -23.37
C ALA A 13 -26.15 12.01 -22.44
N PRO A 14 -27.48 11.91 -22.60
CA PRO A 14 -28.40 12.73 -21.80
C PRO A 14 -28.28 12.50 -20.30
N ASN A 15 -27.83 11.30 -19.91
CA ASN A 15 -27.61 10.95 -18.51
C ASN A 15 -26.29 11.51 -17.94
N LEU A 16 -25.35 11.91 -18.80
CA LEU A 16 -24.06 12.41 -18.35
C LEU A 16 -24.16 13.80 -17.74
N THR A 17 -24.90 14.69 -18.39
CA THR A 17 -25.09 16.09 -17.94
C THR A 17 -25.96 16.18 -16.68
N SER A 18 -26.98 15.34 -16.56
CA SER A 18 -27.82 15.29 -15.38
C SER A 18 -27.15 14.68 -14.16
N LYS A 19 -26.17 13.80 -14.38
CA LYS A 19 -25.42 13.10 -13.33
C LYS A 19 -24.00 13.65 -13.07
N LEU A 20 -23.66 14.79 -13.66
CA LEU A 20 -22.36 15.43 -13.41
C LEU A 20 -22.05 15.66 -11.92
N PRO A 21 -22.98 16.14 -11.07
CA PRO A 21 -22.72 16.25 -9.64
C PRO A 21 -22.41 14.92 -8.97
N ASP A 22 -23.10 13.85 -9.35
CA ASP A 22 -22.86 12.50 -8.84
C ASP A 22 -21.50 11.96 -9.30
N PHE A 23 -21.11 12.28 -10.54
CA PHE A 23 -19.79 11.94 -11.08
C PHE A 23 -18.68 12.62 -10.30
N TYR A 24 -18.76 13.91 -10.01
CA TYR A 24 -17.77 14.63 -9.22
C TYR A 24 -17.69 14.10 -7.78
N LYS A 25 -18.84 13.78 -7.18
CA LYS A 25 -18.87 13.16 -5.86
C LYS A 25 -18.20 11.79 -5.86
N ALA A 26 -18.50 10.94 -6.84
CA ALA A 26 -17.89 9.64 -6.99
C ALA A 26 -16.38 9.73 -7.18
N LEU A 27 -15.91 10.72 -7.95
CA LEU A 27 -14.48 10.99 -8.14
C LEU A 27 -13.80 11.40 -6.83
N GLY A 28 -14.43 12.28 -6.07
CA GLY A 28 -13.96 12.70 -4.74
C GLY A 28 -13.89 11.53 -3.75
N ASP A 29 -14.93 10.70 -3.71
CA ASP A 29 -14.98 9.50 -2.87
C ASP A 29 -13.87 8.51 -3.25
N THR A 30 -13.63 8.30 -4.54
CA THR A 30 -12.54 7.44 -5.03
C THR A 30 -11.18 7.98 -4.61
N MET A 31 -10.97 9.29 -4.73
CA MET A 31 -9.72 9.93 -4.28
C MET A 31 -9.50 9.77 -2.78
N LEU A 32 -10.55 9.92 -1.97
CA LEU A 32 -10.47 9.68 -0.52
C LEU A 32 -10.14 8.23 -0.19
N MET A 33 -10.77 7.27 -0.87
CA MET A 33 -10.46 5.85 -0.70
C MET A 33 -9.00 5.54 -1.02
N VAL A 34 -8.50 6.05 -2.14
CA VAL A 34 -7.11 5.83 -2.58
C VAL A 34 -6.13 6.47 -1.61
N LEU A 35 -6.37 7.71 -1.19
CA LEU A 35 -5.45 8.42 -0.28
C LEU A 35 -5.40 7.77 1.09
N TRP A 36 -6.54 7.50 1.72
CA TRP A 36 -6.58 6.89 3.05
C TRP A 36 -6.09 5.44 3.06
N SER A 37 -6.58 4.62 2.15
CA SER A 37 -6.14 3.23 2.06
C SER A 37 -4.67 3.12 1.66
N GLY A 38 -4.22 3.96 0.74
CA GLY A 38 -2.82 4.03 0.33
C GLY A 38 -1.89 4.44 1.45
N LEU A 39 -2.25 5.48 2.22
CA LEU A 39 -1.45 5.95 3.35
C LEU A 39 -1.35 4.89 4.46
N ILE A 40 -2.46 4.31 4.86
CA ILE A 40 -2.49 3.26 5.87
C ILE A 40 -1.71 2.03 5.41
N SER A 41 -1.94 1.60 4.17
CA SER A 41 -1.24 0.45 3.58
C SER A 41 0.26 0.69 3.46
N PHE A 42 0.66 1.90 3.11
CA PHE A 42 2.07 2.29 3.04
C PHE A 42 2.76 2.17 4.41
N VAL A 43 2.14 2.69 5.46
CA VAL A 43 2.70 2.62 6.82
C VAL A 43 2.83 1.17 7.28
N PHE A 44 1.78 0.38 7.17
CA PHE A 44 1.81 -1.02 7.57
C PHE A 44 2.73 -1.87 6.68
N GLY A 45 2.71 -1.64 5.37
CA GLY A 45 3.59 -2.32 4.43
C GLY A 45 5.07 -1.99 4.67
N LEU A 46 5.37 -0.75 4.99
CA LEU A 46 6.72 -0.32 5.36
C LEU A 46 7.21 -1.03 6.63
N LEU A 47 6.40 -1.06 7.68
CA LEU A 47 6.74 -1.73 8.93
C LEU A 47 6.94 -3.23 8.73
N LEU A 48 6.02 -3.90 8.07
CA LEU A 48 6.11 -5.34 7.80
C LEU A 48 7.27 -5.69 6.86
N GLY A 49 7.51 -4.88 5.84
CA GLY A 49 8.65 -5.08 4.92
C GLY A 49 9.99 -4.93 5.62
N VAL A 50 10.14 -3.97 6.52
CA VAL A 50 11.34 -3.81 7.34
C VAL A 50 11.50 -4.99 8.30
N VAL A 51 10.44 -5.41 8.98
CA VAL A 51 10.47 -6.58 9.88
C VAL A 51 10.89 -7.84 9.12
N LEU A 52 10.33 -8.10 7.95
CA LEU A 52 10.74 -9.24 7.10
C LEU A 52 12.22 -9.17 6.72
N THR A 53 12.70 -7.99 6.34
CA THR A 53 14.09 -7.79 5.93
C THR A 53 15.08 -8.03 7.07
N VAL A 54 14.78 -7.55 8.26
CA VAL A 54 15.68 -7.69 9.42
C VAL A 54 15.63 -9.07 10.07
N THR A 55 14.50 -9.77 9.95
CA THR A 55 14.29 -11.10 10.55
C THR A 55 14.64 -12.25 9.61
N LYS A 56 14.87 -11.97 8.32
CA LYS A 56 15.30 -12.99 7.35
C LYS A 56 16.61 -13.67 7.76
N PRO A 57 16.91 -14.87 7.22
CA PRO A 57 18.20 -15.52 7.44
C PRO A 57 19.38 -14.58 7.10
N ASN A 58 20.34 -14.47 8.01
CA ASN A 58 21.46 -13.52 7.97
C ASN A 58 21.07 -12.03 8.09
N GLY A 59 19.86 -11.73 8.51
CA GLY A 59 19.45 -10.36 8.87
C GLY A 59 19.99 -9.93 10.23
N ILE A 60 19.97 -8.62 10.51
CA ILE A 60 20.50 -8.04 11.75
C ILE A 60 19.76 -8.47 13.02
N LEU A 61 18.50 -8.85 12.90
CA LEU A 61 17.67 -9.40 13.97
C LEU A 61 17.05 -10.73 13.53
N GLU A 62 17.89 -11.64 13.03
CA GLU A 62 17.44 -12.93 12.51
C GLU A 62 16.51 -13.66 13.47
N ASN A 63 15.29 -13.96 13.00
CA ASN A 63 14.32 -14.77 13.71
C ASN A 63 13.51 -15.60 12.72
N LYS A 64 13.85 -16.86 12.59
CA LYS A 64 13.23 -17.78 11.63
C LYS A 64 11.72 -17.91 11.83
N VAL A 65 11.26 -17.94 13.07
CA VAL A 65 9.82 -18.11 13.38
C VAL A 65 9.02 -16.90 12.93
N VAL A 66 9.45 -15.71 13.32
CA VAL A 66 8.78 -14.44 12.92
C VAL A 66 8.81 -14.29 11.41
N TYR A 67 9.96 -14.50 10.78
CA TYR A 67 10.10 -14.40 9.33
C TYR A 67 9.16 -15.35 8.59
N GLN A 68 9.13 -16.63 8.97
CA GLN A 68 8.27 -17.62 8.31
C GLN A 68 6.80 -17.35 8.49
N ILE A 69 6.36 -16.93 9.67
CA ILE A 69 4.96 -16.60 9.92
C ILE A 69 4.54 -15.41 9.06
N LEU A 70 5.29 -14.33 9.09
CA LEU A 70 4.99 -13.11 8.31
C LEU A 70 5.07 -13.36 6.81
N ASP A 71 6.08 -14.08 6.34
CA ASP A 71 6.25 -14.42 4.93
C ASP A 71 5.08 -15.24 4.39
N LYS A 72 4.66 -16.25 5.14
CA LYS A 72 3.51 -17.08 4.78
C LYS A 72 2.20 -16.30 4.80
N LEU A 73 1.99 -15.44 5.79
CA LEU A 73 0.80 -14.59 5.88
C LEU A 73 0.72 -13.62 4.69
N VAL A 74 1.80 -12.93 4.38
CA VAL A 74 1.87 -12.02 3.24
C VAL A 74 1.61 -12.76 1.92
N SER A 75 2.21 -13.92 1.74
CA SER A 75 2.01 -14.75 0.54
C SER A 75 0.58 -15.27 0.43
N LEU A 76 -0.02 -15.67 1.56
CA LEU A 76 -1.41 -16.12 1.61
C LEU A 76 -2.38 -15.02 1.18
N PHE A 77 -2.26 -13.82 1.76
CA PHE A 77 -3.12 -12.69 1.41
C PHE A 77 -2.95 -12.24 -0.04
N ARG A 78 -1.76 -12.35 -0.62
CA ARG A 78 -1.52 -12.07 -2.03
C ARG A 78 -2.12 -13.11 -2.97
N SER A 79 -2.23 -14.34 -2.54
CA SER A 79 -2.82 -15.43 -3.34
C SER A 79 -4.35 -15.39 -3.36
N ILE A 80 -4.99 -14.73 -2.41
CA ILE A 80 -6.44 -14.62 -2.34
C ILE A 80 -6.93 -13.57 -3.35
N PRO A 81 -7.86 -13.92 -4.27
CA PRO A 81 -8.49 -12.93 -5.14
C PRO A 81 -9.19 -11.84 -4.32
N PHE A 82 -9.07 -10.58 -4.74
CA PHE A 82 -9.61 -9.44 -3.99
C PHE A 82 -11.11 -9.57 -3.67
N ILE A 83 -11.88 -10.14 -4.58
CA ILE A 83 -13.32 -10.38 -4.38
C ILE A 83 -13.59 -11.30 -3.18
N ILE A 84 -12.81 -12.36 -3.04
CA ILE A 84 -12.92 -13.30 -1.91
C ILE A 84 -12.45 -12.61 -0.62
N LEU A 85 -11.36 -11.89 -0.70
CA LEU A 85 -10.83 -11.11 0.43
C LEU A 85 -11.87 -10.08 0.91
N LEU A 86 -12.52 -9.38 0.01
CA LEU A 86 -13.59 -8.43 0.32
C LEU A 86 -14.69 -9.08 1.16
N THR A 87 -15.14 -10.26 0.77
CA THR A 87 -16.18 -11.02 1.49
C THR A 87 -15.72 -11.48 2.87
N TRP A 88 -14.50 -11.98 2.98
CA TRP A 88 -13.93 -12.45 4.24
C TRP A 88 -13.69 -11.34 5.26
N VAL A 89 -13.34 -10.15 4.78
CA VAL A 89 -13.05 -8.99 5.62
C VAL A 89 -14.31 -8.24 6.03
N MET A 90 -15.47 -8.54 5.45
CA MET A 90 -16.75 -7.89 5.81
C MET A 90 -17.04 -7.85 7.31
N PRO A 91 -16.95 -8.95 8.06
CA PRO A 91 -17.19 -8.92 9.51
C PRO A 91 -16.23 -8.01 10.25
N ILE A 92 -14.96 -8.03 9.84
CA ILE A 92 -13.91 -7.18 10.42
C ILE A 92 -14.18 -5.71 10.08
N THR A 93 -14.58 -5.42 8.86
CA THR A 93 -14.95 -4.07 8.42
C THR A 93 -16.11 -3.51 9.25
N ARG A 94 -17.15 -4.30 9.49
CA ARG A 94 -18.28 -3.91 10.34
C ARG A 94 -17.85 -3.63 11.78
N ALA A 95 -16.97 -4.46 12.32
CA ALA A 95 -16.46 -4.29 13.68
C ALA A 95 -15.62 -3.03 13.84
N LEU A 96 -14.79 -2.70 12.85
CA LEU A 96 -13.85 -1.56 12.91
C LEU A 96 -14.50 -0.23 12.58
N VAL A 97 -15.33 -0.15 11.54
CA VAL A 97 -15.88 1.11 11.01
C VAL A 97 -17.41 1.19 11.06
N GLY A 98 -18.09 0.15 11.49
CA GLY A 98 -19.53 0.11 11.69
C GLY A 98 -20.36 -0.09 10.41
N THR A 99 -19.75 -0.09 9.23
CA THR A 99 -20.43 -0.29 7.94
C THR A 99 -19.53 -0.99 6.95
N VAL A 100 -20.14 -1.68 5.98
CA VAL A 100 -19.44 -2.27 4.82
C VAL A 100 -19.67 -1.46 3.54
N LEU A 101 -20.43 -0.37 3.65
CA LEU A 101 -20.81 0.48 2.53
C LEU A 101 -20.02 1.79 2.54
N TYR A 102 -20.03 2.44 1.39
CA TYR A 102 -19.39 3.75 1.16
C TYR A 102 -17.87 3.74 1.34
N VAL A 103 -17.29 4.93 1.40
CA VAL A 103 -15.82 5.13 1.55
C VAL A 103 -15.28 4.42 2.78
N ARG A 104 -15.94 4.54 3.92
CA ARG A 104 -15.51 3.89 5.17
C ARG A 104 -15.43 2.38 5.05
N GLY A 105 -16.46 1.77 4.44
CA GLY A 105 -16.51 0.32 4.25
C GLY A 105 -15.50 -0.20 3.23
N ALA A 106 -15.05 0.62 2.29
CA ALA A 106 -14.08 0.25 1.28
C ALA A 106 -12.63 0.32 1.76
N ILE A 107 -12.32 1.21 2.72
CA ILE A 107 -10.94 1.42 3.19
C ILE A 107 -10.35 0.14 3.80
N VAL A 108 -11.09 -0.57 4.64
CA VAL A 108 -10.58 -1.77 5.32
C VAL A 108 -10.20 -2.89 4.33
N PRO A 109 -11.07 -3.31 3.38
CA PRO A 109 -10.68 -4.33 2.40
C PRO A 109 -9.53 -3.87 1.50
N LEU A 110 -9.50 -2.60 1.11
CA LEU A 110 -8.42 -2.04 0.30
C LEU A 110 -7.07 -2.10 1.04
N VAL A 111 -7.06 -1.79 2.32
CA VAL A 111 -5.86 -1.92 3.17
C VAL A 111 -5.41 -3.38 3.25
N PHE A 112 -6.30 -4.31 3.53
CA PHE A 112 -5.98 -5.73 3.57
C PHE A 112 -5.42 -6.27 2.25
N GLY A 113 -5.90 -5.77 1.13
CA GLY A 113 -5.40 -6.14 -0.20
C GLY A 113 -4.06 -5.49 -0.55
N SER A 114 -3.85 -4.26 -0.12
CA SER A 114 -2.69 -3.44 -0.49
C SER A 114 -1.47 -3.64 0.42
N VAL A 115 -1.67 -3.91 1.71
CA VAL A 115 -0.57 -4.10 2.68
C VAL A 115 0.41 -5.20 2.24
N PRO A 116 -0.05 -6.41 1.84
CA PRO A 116 0.87 -7.44 1.37
C PRO A 116 1.69 -7.02 0.14
N PHE A 117 1.07 -6.27 -0.75
CA PHE A 117 1.75 -5.73 -1.94
C PHE A 117 2.86 -4.75 -1.55
N PHE A 118 2.55 -3.76 -0.73
CA PHE A 118 3.55 -2.79 -0.24
C PHE A 118 4.66 -3.47 0.57
N THR A 119 4.31 -4.46 1.38
CA THR A 119 5.29 -5.24 2.13
C THR A 119 6.33 -5.88 1.21
N ARG A 120 5.90 -6.49 0.13
CA ARG A 120 6.82 -7.10 -0.86
C ARG A 120 7.62 -6.06 -1.64
N GLN A 121 7.05 -4.92 -1.94
CA GLN A 121 7.76 -3.82 -2.59
C GLN A 121 8.90 -3.29 -1.70
N VAL A 122 8.62 -3.09 -0.42
CA VAL A 122 9.61 -2.66 0.57
C VAL A 122 10.71 -3.71 0.74
N GLU A 123 10.33 -4.97 0.90
CA GLU A 123 11.28 -6.08 1.03
C GLU A 123 12.22 -6.17 -0.19
N SER A 124 11.67 -6.06 -1.39
CA SER A 124 12.45 -6.07 -2.63
C SER A 124 13.41 -4.88 -2.73
N ALA A 125 12.93 -3.69 -2.38
CA ALA A 125 13.75 -2.49 -2.38
C ALA A 125 14.91 -2.57 -1.38
N LEU A 126 14.67 -3.13 -0.20
CA LEU A 126 15.68 -3.29 0.83
C LEU A 126 16.67 -4.44 0.53
N ALA A 127 16.25 -5.44 -0.24
CA ALA A 127 17.14 -6.50 -0.70
C ALA A 127 18.22 -5.99 -1.66
N GLU A 128 17.98 -4.87 -2.34
CA GLU A 128 18.95 -4.22 -3.23
C GLU A 128 19.97 -3.33 -2.48
N LEU A 129 19.79 -3.12 -1.18
CA LEU A 129 20.72 -2.34 -0.39
C LEU A 129 22.10 -2.99 -0.33
N ASP A 130 23.11 -2.14 -0.46
CA ASP A 130 24.51 -2.56 -0.29
C ASP A 130 24.75 -3.03 1.16
N GLY A 131 25.14 -4.29 1.32
CA GLY A 131 25.51 -4.85 2.61
C GLY A 131 26.62 -4.09 3.32
N GLY A 132 27.46 -3.40 2.56
CA GLY A 132 28.52 -2.55 3.09
C GLY A 132 28.02 -1.39 3.95
N LEU A 133 26.85 -0.81 3.63
CA LEU A 133 26.22 0.22 4.46
C LEU A 133 25.86 -0.29 5.86
N ILE A 134 25.35 -1.49 5.93
CA ILE A 134 24.93 -2.14 7.18
C ILE A 134 26.15 -2.53 7.99
N GLU A 135 27.17 -3.13 7.35
CA GLU A 135 28.43 -3.46 7.99
C GLU A 135 29.16 -2.22 8.53
N ALA A 136 29.19 -1.14 7.76
CA ALA A 136 29.76 0.12 8.20
C ALA A 136 29.04 0.69 9.42
N ALA A 137 27.72 0.65 9.43
CA ALA A 137 26.91 1.12 10.57
C ALA A 137 27.14 0.25 11.82
N LEU A 138 27.21 -1.07 11.67
CA LEU A 138 27.54 -2.00 12.76
C LEU A 138 28.95 -1.76 13.30
N SER A 139 29.91 -1.52 12.42
CA SER A 139 31.31 -1.25 12.78
C SER A 139 31.47 0.06 13.53
N MET A 140 30.61 1.05 13.28
CA MET A 140 30.56 2.32 14.01
C MET A 140 29.80 2.24 15.35
N GLY A 141 29.39 1.04 15.75
CA GLY A 141 28.70 0.81 17.03
C GLY A 141 27.20 1.10 17.02
N SER A 142 26.58 1.22 15.85
CA SER A 142 25.14 1.41 15.76
C SER A 142 24.38 0.18 16.26
N SER A 143 23.35 0.40 17.07
CA SER A 143 22.46 -0.68 17.51
C SER A 143 21.56 -1.15 16.37
N PRO A 144 21.01 -2.40 16.42
CA PRO A 144 20.06 -2.86 15.41
C PRO A 144 18.86 -1.92 15.22
N LEU A 145 18.32 -1.34 16.28
CA LEU A 145 17.24 -0.36 16.21
C LEU A 145 17.64 0.92 15.48
N GLU A 146 18.83 1.42 15.74
CA GLU A 146 19.37 2.60 15.03
C GLU A 146 19.52 2.33 13.54
N ILE A 147 19.99 1.14 13.15
CA ILE A 147 20.10 0.73 11.75
C ILE A 147 18.72 0.66 11.10
N ILE A 148 17.72 0.11 11.78
CA ILE A 148 16.34 0.07 11.29
C ILE A 148 15.81 1.47 10.99
N PHE A 149 15.94 2.40 11.94
CA PHE A 149 15.40 3.74 11.78
C PHE A 149 16.23 4.64 10.86
N ARG A 150 17.56 4.53 10.89
CA ARG A 150 18.45 5.41 10.12
C ARG A 150 18.75 4.92 8.72
N VAL A 151 18.79 3.61 8.52
CA VAL A 151 19.15 3.03 7.22
C VAL A 151 17.93 2.42 6.53
N TYR A 152 17.31 1.40 7.12
CA TYR A 152 16.23 0.67 6.46
C TYR A 152 15.00 1.52 6.16
N LEU A 153 14.47 2.25 7.12
CA LEU A 153 13.29 3.09 6.91
C LEU A 153 13.57 4.22 5.93
N LYS A 154 14.72 4.86 6.06
CA LYS A 154 15.12 5.96 5.18
C LYS A 154 15.29 5.51 3.73
N GLU A 155 15.98 4.40 3.51
CA GLU A 155 16.21 3.85 2.18
C GLU A 155 14.94 3.26 1.56
N SER A 156 14.04 2.67 2.36
CA SER A 156 12.74 2.19 1.90
C SER A 156 11.89 3.32 1.33
N ILE A 157 11.78 4.43 2.04
CA ILE A 157 11.02 5.61 1.60
C ILE A 157 11.61 6.18 0.32
N ALA A 158 12.93 6.31 0.26
CA ALA A 158 13.63 6.80 -0.93
C ALA A 158 13.43 5.87 -2.14
N ALA A 159 13.50 4.55 -1.95
CA ALA A 159 13.30 3.56 -3.02
C ALA A 159 11.87 3.57 -3.56
N ILE A 160 10.87 3.68 -2.69
CA ILE A 160 9.46 3.78 -3.09
C ILE A 160 9.20 5.09 -3.85
N ALA A 161 9.75 6.19 -3.39
CA ALA A 161 9.65 7.48 -4.08
C ALA A 161 10.25 7.42 -5.48
N ARG A 162 11.43 6.81 -5.65
CA ARG A 162 12.07 6.58 -6.96
C ARG A 162 11.21 5.68 -7.86
N GLY A 163 10.69 4.59 -7.33
CA GLY A 163 9.82 3.66 -8.05
C GLY A 163 8.55 4.34 -8.55
N THR A 164 7.91 5.16 -7.73
CA THR A 164 6.73 5.92 -8.09
C THR A 164 7.03 6.93 -9.20
N THR A 165 8.15 7.63 -9.13
CA THR A 165 8.57 8.59 -10.15
C THR A 165 8.78 7.91 -11.50
N ILE A 166 9.44 6.76 -11.54
CA ILE A 166 9.66 6.01 -12.79
C ILE A 166 8.33 5.57 -13.40
N THR A 167 7.40 5.11 -12.60
CA THR A 167 6.07 4.67 -13.07
C THR A 167 5.24 5.83 -13.65
N ILE A 168 5.40 7.03 -13.15
CA ILE A 168 4.69 8.21 -13.65
C ILE A 168 5.30 8.71 -14.97
N VAL A 169 6.60 8.55 -15.16
CA VAL A 169 7.34 9.09 -16.33
C VAL A 169 7.37 8.08 -17.49
N SER A 170 7.19 6.79 -17.24
CA SER A 170 7.14 5.74 -18.26
C SER A 170 5.74 5.59 -18.87
#